data_c21b23e498318c5fd3d65f5b3804007b
#
_entry.id   c21b23e498318c5fd3d65f5b3804007b
#
_cell.length_a   1.000
_cell.length_b   1.000
_cell.length_c   1.000
_cell.angle_alpha   90.00
_cell.angle_beta   90.00
_cell.angle_gamma   90.00
#
_symmetry.space_group_name_H-M   'P 1'
#
loop_
_entity.id
_entity.type
_entity.pdbx_description
1 polymer ?
#
loop_
_entity_poly.entity_id
_entity_poly.type
_entity_poly.pdbx_seq_one_letter_code
_entity_poly.pdbx_strand_id
1 'polypeptide(L)'
;MNQFVKRRRRLRRCSVLAAVLLASCTLIAQAGDDDDDDDAGARGTLVEVVDGRTRVQLDSDALGRFGIAVSAAAIEHHVAEQLEFGETLDSAAILAARNTFEASRAAYAAAAAMVDGQRALIERITAMREQGLAIDTIALAREQRQLTDFVAVQRRARFALASARQTAVLQWGAEFGARIVAQDDPVFDALLAGERHIISVPVRRPTAVKSPVFVGRSGVRADAVAGTWIGPDARSRTPLGTSYLVAAADPGLRSGMRVSIWVSNPDAAFDVLRVPRRALIWHAGSRWIYAELGPGVFERRRVQVAATDADAMLIEAGAQAMPRVVVTGATSLLGEEFRWSIPDEDDD
;
A
#
# COMPACT_ATOMS: atom_id res chain seq x y z
N MET A 1 -40.22 17.01 26.53
CA MET A 1 -40.17 17.84 27.74
C MET A 1 -38.80 18.48 27.80
N ASN A 2 -38.83 19.81 27.57
CA ASN A 2 -37.81 20.84 27.78
C ASN A 2 -36.53 20.74 26.92
N GLN A 3 -36.38 21.57 25.93
CA GLN A 3 -36.31 23.04 25.71
C GLN A 3 -35.04 23.69 26.28
N PHE A 4 -34.52 24.56 25.35
CA PHE A 4 -33.70 25.78 25.53
C PHE A 4 -32.17 25.57 25.63
N VAL A 5 -31.32 26.33 24.95
CA VAL A 5 -31.33 27.78 24.63
C VAL A 5 -30.35 28.07 23.47
N LYS A 6 -30.86 28.83 22.48
CA LYS A 6 -30.07 29.63 21.52
C LYS A 6 -29.39 30.81 22.26
N ARG A 7 -28.19 31.16 21.92
CA ARG A 7 -27.69 32.54 22.03
C ARG A 7 -26.85 32.98 20.84
N ARG A 8 -27.47 33.84 20.04
CA ARG A 8 -26.81 34.79 19.10
C ARG A 8 -26.28 35.98 19.86
N ARG A 9 -25.13 36.55 19.48
CA ARG A 9 -24.78 37.99 19.53
C ARG A 9 -23.69 38.19 18.49
N ARG A 10 -23.92 38.79 17.36
CA ARG A 10 -24.08 40.19 16.90
C ARG A 10 -22.88 41.08 17.26
N LEU A 11 -22.16 41.46 16.19
CA LEU A 11 -21.72 42.78 15.74
C LEU A 11 -20.95 43.70 16.75
N ARG A 12 -19.77 44.12 16.30
CA ARG A 12 -19.50 45.58 16.17
C ARG A 12 -18.34 45.83 15.20
N ARG A 13 -18.65 46.62 14.21
CA ARG A 13 -17.74 47.34 13.34
C ARG A 13 -17.06 48.47 14.18
N CYS A 14 -15.80 48.78 13.90
CA CYS A 14 -15.27 50.12 14.06
C CYS A 14 -14.21 50.36 13.00
N SER A 15 -14.60 51.20 12.08
CA SER A 15 -13.73 51.91 11.15
C SER A 15 -13.10 53.12 11.91
N VAL A 16 -11.80 53.36 11.72
CA VAL A 16 -11.23 54.71 11.87
C VAL A 16 -10.13 54.90 10.83
N LEU A 17 -10.36 55.92 10.03
CA LEU A 17 -9.43 56.62 9.12
C LEU A 17 -8.39 57.43 9.90
N ALA A 18 -7.21 57.59 9.31
CA ALA A 18 -6.43 58.86 9.24
C ALA A 18 -5.11 58.51 8.56
N ALA A 19 -4.80 58.89 7.37
CA ALA A 19 -4.42 60.22 6.85
C ALA A 19 -2.90 60.50 6.99
N VAL A 20 -2.19 60.36 5.86
CA VAL A 20 -1.27 61.34 5.21
C VAL A 20 -0.22 61.99 6.07
N LEU A 21 1.05 61.81 5.67
CA LEU A 21 2.04 62.89 5.57
C LEU A 21 3.17 62.54 4.59
N LEU A 22 3.14 63.23 3.47
CA LEU A 22 4.27 63.41 2.56
C LEU A 22 5.35 64.26 3.26
N ALA A 23 6.60 63.89 3.12
CA ALA A 23 7.70 64.81 3.23
C ALA A 23 8.79 64.41 2.23
N SER A 24 8.81 65.17 1.18
CA SER A 24 9.88 65.29 0.20
C SER A 24 11.10 65.95 0.83
N CYS A 25 12.28 65.40 0.58
CA CYS A 25 13.51 66.20 0.65
C CYS A 25 14.45 65.74 -0.45
N THR A 26 14.68 66.66 -1.34
CA THR A 26 15.57 66.65 -2.51
C THR A 26 17.01 67.00 -2.15
N LEU A 27 17.90 66.43 -2.95
CA LEU A 27 19.24 66.84 -3.36
C LEU A 27 20.31 67.12 -2.26
N ILE A 28 21.44 66.46 -2.44
CA ILE A 28 22.71 67.17 -2.81
C ILE A 28 23.59 66.10 -3.50
N ALA A 29 23.99 66.46 -4.73
CA ALA A 29 25.07 65.80 -5.46
C ALA A 29 26.38 66.45 -4.97
N GLN A 30 27.37 65.62 -4.70
CA GLN A 30 28.75 66.02 -4.82
C GLN A 30 29.63 64.91 -5.28
N ALA A 31 30.25 65.14 -6.41
CA ALA A 31 31.33 64.39 -7.01
C ALA A 31 32.57 64.37 -6.10
N GLY A 32 33.18 63.25 -6.02
CA GLY A 32 34.52 63.05 -5.50
C GLY A 32 35.09 61.84 -6.20
N ASP A 33 36.11 62.11 -6.96
CA ASP A 33 36.89 61.19 -7.78
C ASP A 33 37.66 60.14 -6.96
N ASP A 34 37.97 59.11 -7.67
CA ASP A 34 39.16 58.24 -7.65
C ASP A 34 39.35 57.23 -6.50
N ASP A 35 39.44 56.10 -6.91
CA ASP A 35 40.47 55.09 -6.81
C ASP A 35 39.97 53.69 -6.41
N ASP A 36 40.34 52.86 -7.33
CA ASP A 36 40.82 51.49 -7.26
C ASP A 36 39.84 50.33 -7.29
N ASP A 37 39.78 49.83 -8.49
CA ASP A 37 39.83 48.45 -8.91
C ASP A 37 40.29 47.47 -7.81
N ASP A 38 39.35 46.76 -7.22
CA ASP A 38 39.55 45.34 -6.82
C ASP A 38 38.26 44.61 -6.46
N ASP A 39 37.11 45.00 -6.98
CA ASP A 39 35.86 44.19 -6.83
C ASP A 39 35.63 43.30 -8.05
N ALA A 40 36.65 42.51 -8.39
CA ALA A 40 36.57 41.48 -9.43
C ALA A 40 35.88 40.15 -8.96
N GLY A 41 35.36 40.16 -7.71
CA GLY A 41 34.80 38.95 -7.08
C GLY A 41 33.30 38.73 -7.24
N ALA A 42 32.53 39.73 -7.66
CA ALA A 42 31.07 39.66 -7.60
C ALA A 42 30.33 39.64 -8.96
N ARG A 43 31.07 39.51 -10.07
CA ARG A 43 30.46 39.53 -11.42
C ARG A 43 29.95 38.17 -11.78
N GLY A 44 28.67 37.85 -11.44
CA GLY A 44 28.02 36.63 -11.89
C GLY A 44 26.93 36.02 -11.02
N THR A 45 26.79 36.51 -9.79
CA THR A 45 25.75 36.05 -8.87
C THR A 45 24.93 37.22 -8.32
N LEU A 46 23.62 37.21 -8.52
CA LEU A 46 22.68 38.14 -7.88
C LEU A 46 21.71 37.33 -6.99
N VAL A 47 21.62 37.77 -5.73
CA VAL A 47 20.66 37.16 -4.78
C VAL A 47 19.58 38.18 -4.46
N GLU A 48 18.34 37.82 -4.64
CA GLU A 48 17.16 38.66 -4.43
C GLU A 48 16.10 37.91 -3.61
N VAL A 49 15.40 38.62 -2.74
CA VAL A 49 14.24 38.07 -2.01
C VAL A 49 12.97 38.68 -2.60
N VAL A 50 12.19 37.83 -3.28
CA VAL A 50 10.91 38.20 -3.90
C VAL A 50 9.79 37.43 -3.21
N ASP A 51 8.80 38.12 -2.66
CA ASP A 51 7.66 37.54 -1.96
C ASP A 51 8.07 36.54 -0.83
N GLY A 52 9.16 36.86 -0.12
CA GLY A 52 9.68 36.00 0.96
C GLY A 52 10.38 34.73 0.47
N ARG A 53 10.71 34.64 -0.82
CA ARG A 53 11.45 33.55 -1.43
C ARG A 53 12.77 34.05 -1.96
N THR A 54 13.82 33.27 -1.69
CA THR A 54 15.14 33.60 -2.20
C THR A 54 15.30 33.14 -3.63
N ARG A 55 15.73 34.03 -4.49
CA ARG A 55 16.13 33.76 -5.87
C ARG A 55 17.61 34.02 -6.02
N VAL A 56 18.27 33.11 -6.71
CA VAL A 56 19.67 33.21 -7.08
C VAL A 56 19.77 33.28 -8.59
N GLN A 57 20.37 34.33 -9.11
CA GLN A 57 20.61 34.46 -10.54
C GLN A 57 22.11 34.27 -10.78
N LEU A 58 22.44 33.38 -11.69
CA LEU A 58 23.80 33.05 -12.13
C LEU A 58 23.93 33.33 -13.62
N ASP A 59 25.08 33.90 -14.01
CA ASP A 59 25.47 33.95 -15.41
C ASP A 59 25.98 32.58 -15.93
N SER A 60 26.24 32.50 -17.23
CA SER A 60 26.68 31.23 -17.88
C SER A 60 27.99 30.69 -17.32
N ASP A 61 28.91 31.57 -16.95
CA ASP A 61 30.23 31.21 -16.45
C ASP A 61 30.16 30.71 -15.02
N ALA A 62 29.32 31.31 -14.19
CA ALA A 62 29.03 30.88 -12.83
C ALA A 62 28.31 29.53 -12.82
N LEU A 63 27.36 29.29 -13.74
CA LEU A 63 26.70 27.98 -13.90
C LEU A 63 27.73 26.87 -14.16
N GLY A 64 28.69 27.12 -15.04
CA GLY A 64 29.78 26.19 -15.34
C GLY A 64 30.70 25.95 -14.15
N ARG A 65 31.14 27.02 -13.49
CA ARG A 65 32.05 26.95 -12.32
C ARG A 65 31.42 26.18 -11.13
N PHE A 66 30.14 26.37 -10.87
CA PHE A 66 29.43 25.68 -9.78
C PHE A 66 28.88 24.33 -10.17
N GLY A 67 29.05 23.90 -11.42
CA GLY A 67 28.59 22.60 -11.92
C GLY A 67 27.07 22.44 -11.79
N ILE A 68 26.32 23.52 -12.05
CA ILE A 68 24.87 23.50 -11.94
C ILE A 68 24.29 22.73 -13.12
N ALA A 69 23.59 21.64 -12.83
CA ALA A 69 22.83 20.91 -13.83
C ALA A 69 21.35 20.89 -13.47
N VAL A 70 20.51 21.13 -14.46
CA VAL A 70 19.05 21.18 -14.34
C VAL A 70 18.44 20.06 -15.15
N SER A 71 17.37 19.46 -14.62
CA SER A 71 16.59 18.46 -15.33
C SER A 71 15.10 18.76 -15.23
N ALA A 72 14.34 18.34 -16.22
CA ALA A 72 12.88 18.34 -16.11
C ALA A 72 12.44 17.43 -14.95
N ALA A 73 11.54 17.90 -14.12
CA ALA A 73 10.91 17.08 -13.10
C ALA A 73 9.71 16.36 -13.71
N ALA A 74 9.71 15.03 -13.61
CA ALA A 74 8.57 14.23 -14.07
C ALA A 74 7.45 14.28 -13.03
N ILE A 75 6.25 14.61 -13.47
CA ILE A 75 5.05 14.49 -12.65
C ILE A 75 4.56 13.04 -12.77
N GLU A 76 4.41 12.37 -11.63
CA GLU A 76 3.91 11.00 -11.54
C GLU A 76 2.69 10.98 -10.63
N HIS A 77 1.71 10.15 -10.99
CA HIS A 77 0.57 9.91 -10.13
C HIS A 77 0.96 8.87 -9.07
N HIS A 78 1.04 9.31 -7.82
CA HIS A 78 1.42 8.47 -6.68
C HIS A 78 0.19 8.07 -5.88
N VAL A 79 0.07 6.76 -5.63
CA VAL A 79 -0.94 6.21 -4.74
C VAL A 79 -0.30 6.00 -3.37
N ALA A 80 -0.80 6.70 -2.37
CA ALA A 80 -0.30 6.54 -1.02
C ALA A 80 -0.48 5.09 -0.54
N GLU A 81 0.55 4.55 0.09
CA GLU A 81 0.50 3.22 0.73
C GLU A 81 0.40 3.37 2.25
N GLN A 82 -0.45 2.57 2.85
CA GLN A 82 -0.55 2.46 4.30
C GLN A 82 0.22 1.23 4.75
N LEU A 83 1.14 1.43 5.70
CA LEU A 83 1.85 0.32 6.34
C LEU A 83 0.98 -0.27 7.44
N GLU A 84 0.70 -1.55 7.32
CA GLU A 84 0.04 -2.39 8.32
C GLU A 84 0.96 -3.56 8.69
N PHE A 85 0.66 -4.24 9.77
CA PHE A 85 1.41 -5.41 10.22
C PHE A 85 0.49 -6.61 10.26
N GLY A 86 0.90 -7.67 9.57
CA GLY A 86 0.19 -8.94 9.54
C GLY A 86 0.97 -10.06 10.21
N GLU A 87 0.31 -11.21 10.32
CA GLU A 87 0.91 -12.43 10.83
C GLU A 87 0.65 -13.59 9.87
N THR A 88 1.70 -14.33 9.56
CA THR A 88 1.61 -15.53 8.72
C THR A 88 0.91 -16.64 9.48
N LEU A 89 -0.12 -17.22 8.88
CA LEU A 89 -0.91 -18.27 9.47
C LEU A 89 -0.17 -19.59 9.52
N ASP A 90 -0.58 -20.44 10.46
CA ASP A 90 -0.12 -21.81 10.51
C ASP A 90 -0.74 -22.66 9.38
N SER A 91 0.09 -23.07 8.45
CA SER A 91 -0.31 -23.93 7.33
C SER A 91 -0.81 -25.30 7.79
N ALA A 92 -0.32 -25.82 8.94
CA ALA A 92 -0.77 -27.12 9.45
C ALA A 92 -2.26 -27.10 9.82
N ALA A 93 -2.77 -26.01 10.39
CA ALA A 93 -4.18 -25.86 10.70
C ALA A 93 -5.07 -25.81 9.44
N ILE A 94 -4.58 -25.18 8.37
CA ILE A 94 -5.26 -25.11 7.07
C ILE A 94 -5.30 -26.49 6.43
N LEU A 95 -4.17 -27.21 6.46
CA LEU A 95 -4.06 -28.58 5.96
C LEU A 95 -4.95 -29.56 6.71
N ALA A 96 -5.07 -29.44 8.03
CA ALA A 96 -5.94 -30.28 8.84
C ALA A 96 -7.41 -30.12 8.42
N ALA A 97 -7.86 -28.88 8.14
CA ALA A 97 -9.20 -28.63 7.64
C ALA A 97 -9.44 -29.29 6.26
N ARG A 98 -8.48 -29.17 5.35
CA ARG A 98 -8.52 -29.83 4.04
C ARG A 98 -8.58 -31.36 4.17
N ASN A 99 -7.67 -31.94 4.95
CA ASN A 99 -7.63 -33.41 5.14
C ASN A 99 -8.92 -33.94 5.74
N THR A 100 -9.54 -33.24 6.67
CA THR A 100 -10.83 -33.60 7.24
C THR A 100 -11.93 -33.60 6.19
N PHE A 101 -11.96 -32.61 5.32
CA PHE A 101 -12.92 -32.57 4.21
C PHE A 101 -12.68 -33.67 3.22
N GLU A 102 -11.44 -33.91 2.78
CA GLU A 102 -11.11 -34.96 1.81
C GLU A 102 -11.40 -36.36 2.35
N ALA A 103 -11.09 -36.65 3.60
CA ALA A 103 -11.44 -37.91 4.25
C ALA A 103 -12.95 -38.11 4.28
N SER A 104 -13.73 -37.07 4.60
CA SER A 104 -15.20 -37.16 4.60
C SER A 104 -15.77 -37.36 3.18
N ARG A 105 -15.15 -36.73 2.17
CA ARG A 105 -15.50 -36.87 0.76
C ARG A 105 -15.25 -38.30 0.27
N ALA A 106 -14.07 -38.84 0.58
CA ALA A 106 -13.72 -40.22 0.23
C ALA A 106 -14.64 -41.25 0.90
N ALA A 107 -14.95 -41.03 2.18
CA ALA A 107 -15.89 -41.89 2.91
C ALA A 107 -17.29 -41.88 2.29
N TYR A 108 -17.78 -40.69 1.89
CA TYR A 108 -19.07 -40.58 1.20
C TYR A 108 -19.05 -41.28 -0.17
N ALA A 109 -18.01 -41.11 -0.97
CA ALA A 109 -17.86 -41.74 -2.27
C ALA A 109 -17.82 -43.27 -2.13
N ALA A 110 -17.08 -43.83 -1.17
CA ALA A 110 -17.03 -45.26 -0.89
C ALA A 110 -18.40 -45.79 -0.46
N ALA A 111 -19.11 -45.11 0.45
CA ALA A 111 -20.44 -45.49 0.87
C ALA A 111 -21.48 -45.44 -0.27
N ALA A 112 -21.36 -44.48 -1.18
CA ALA A 112 -22.20 -44.39 -2.38
C ALA A 112 -21.96 -45.58 -3.31
N ALA A 113 -20.71 -45.93 -3.56
CA ALA A 113 -20.36 -47.09 -4.38
C ALA A 113 -20.89 -48.43 -3.79
N MET A 114 -20.88 -48.58 -2.46
CA MET A 114 -21.47 -49.73 -1.80
C MET A 114 -22.98 -49.83 -2.05
N VAL A 115 -23.70 -48.71 -1.93
CA VAL A 115 -25.15 -48.65 -2.19
C VAL A 115 -25.45 -49.02 -3.66
N ASP A 116 -24.70 -48.46 -4.60
CA ASP A 116 -24.90 -48.67 -6.03
C ASP A 116 -24.57 -50.12 -6.43
N GLY A 117 -23.49 -50.69 -5.91
CA GLY A 117 -23.14 -52.09 -6.09
C GLY A 117 -24.20 -53.05 -5.54
N GLN A 118 -24.72 -52.73 -4.34
CA GLN A 118 -25.77 -53.55 -3.72
C GLN A 118 -27.11 -53.48 -4.49
N ARG A 119 -27.47 -52.30 -5.01
CA ARG A 119 -28.66 -52.14 -5.88
C ARG A 119 -28.52 -52.94 -7.14
N ALA A 120 -27.39 -52.87 -7.83
CA ALA A 120 -27.13 -53.64 -9.04
C ALA A 120 -27.19 -55.15 -8.78
N LEU A 121 -26.73 -55.63 -7.60
CA LEU A 121 -26.86 -57.04 -7.20
C LEU A 121 -28.34 -57.47 -7.06
N ILE A 122 -29.11 -56.67 -6.33
CA ILE A 122 -30.54 -56.92 -6.11
C ILE A 122 -31.31 -56.94 -7.44
N GLU A 123 -31.05 -55.98 -8.32
CA GLU A 123 -31.64 -55.92 -9.67
C GLU A 123 -31.32 -57.15 -10.47
N ARG A 124 -30.06 -57.63 -10.45
CA ARG A 124 -29.67 -58.90 -11.14
C ARG A 124 -30.37 -60.10 -10.57
N ILE A 125 -30.44 -60.20 -9.24
CA ILE A 125 -31.17 -61.34 -8.59
C ILE A 125 -32.66 -61.31 -8.97
N THR A 126 -33.27 -60.14 -9.00
CA THR A 126 -34.67 -59.95 -9.35
C THR A 126 -34.90 -60.31 -10.81
N ALA A 127 -34.07 -59.92 -11.76
CA ALA A 127 -34.17 -60.29 -13.16
C ALA A 127 -34.01 -61.83 -13.39
N MET A 128 -33.08 -62.45 -12.66
CA MET A 128 -32.93 -63.95 -12.72
C MET A 128 -34.16 -64.63 -12.21
N ARG A 129 -34.83 -64.14 -11.19
CA ARG A 129 -36.10 -64.67 -10.68
C ARG A 129 -37.23 -64.52 -11.71
N GLU A 130 -37.31 -63.39 -12.38
CA GLU A 130 -38.30 -63.15 -13.46
C GLU A 130 -38.09 -64.10 -14.66
N GLN A 131 -36.86 -64.51 -14.90
CA GLN A 131 -36.51 -65.50 -15.92
C GLN A 131 -36.84 -66.98 -15.49
N GLY A 132 -37.47 -67.14 -14.33
CA GLY A 132 -37.89 -68.44 -13.85
C GLY A 132 -36.85 -69.26 -13.07
N LEU A 133 -35.73 -68.64 -12.70
CA LEU A 133 -34.73 -69.25 -11.82
C LEU A 133 -35.24 -69.33 -10.38
N ALA A 134 -35.06 -70.50 -9.74
CA ALA A 134 -35.39 -70.65 -8.33
C ALA A 134 -34.45 -69.85 -7.43
N ILE A 135 -34.89 -68.72 -6.97
CA ILE A 135 -34.16 -67.85 -6.04
C ILE A 135 -34.79 -67.93 -4.64
N ASP A 136 -33.96 -68.22 -3.64
CA ASP A 136 -34.42 -68.22 -2.26
C ASP A 136 -34.87 -66.82 -1.82
N THR A 137 -36.12 -66.72 -1.36
CA THR A 137 -36.70 -65.46 -0.85
C THR A 137 -36.01 -64.97 0.39
N ILE A 138 -35.41 -65.82 1.21
CA ILE A 138 -34.62 -65.43 2.39
C ILE A 138 -33.34 -64.78 1.97
N ALA A 139 -32.70 -65.32 0.88
CA ALA A 139 -31.47 -64.64 0.35
C ALA A 139 -31.75 -63.23 -0.17
N LEU A 140 -32.83 -63.08 -0.96
CA LEU A 140 -33.21 -61.71 -1.44
C LEU A 140 -33.54 -60.78 -0.28
N ALA A 141 -34.27 -61.22 0.73
CA ALA A 141 -34.59 -60.43 1.92
C ALA A 141 -33.32 -60.04 2.73
N ARG A 142 -32.28 -60.89 2.68
CA ARG A 142 -30.96 -60.54 3.29
C ARG A 142 -30.27 -59.44 2.53
N GLU A 143 -30.23 -59.52 1.19
CA GLU A 143 -29.60 -58.45 0.37
C GLU A 143 -30.35 -57.11 0.48
N GLN A 144 -31.67 -57.12 0.61
CA GLN A 144 -32.47 -55.93 0.85
C GLN A 144 -32.19 -55.29 2.22
N ARG A 145 -31.97 -56.09 3.26
CA ARG A 145 -31.55 -55.56 4.58
C ARG A 145 -30.17 -54.97 4.50
N GLN A 146 -29.24 -55.64 3.81
CA GLN A 146 -27.88 -55.11 3.61
C GLN A 146 -27.89 -53.77 2.85
N LEU A 147 -28.75 -53.61 1.84
CA LEU A 147 -28.95 -52.32 1.18
C LEU A 147 -29.42 -51.24 2.16
N THR A 148 -30.33 -51.56 3.07
CA THR A 148 -30.81 -50.63 4.10
C THR A 148 -29.66 -50.16 5.01
N ASP A 149 -28.76 -51.08 5.40
CA ASP A 149 -27.59 -50.79 6.21
C ASP A 149 -26.59 -49.88 5.45
N PHE A 150 -26.32 -50.19 4.17
CA PHE A 150 -25.46 -49.35 3.34
C PHE A 150 -26.04 -47.97 3.10
N VAL A 151 -27.34 -47.82 2.91
CA VAL A 151 -28.02 -46.51 2.83
C VAL A 151 -27.87 -45.73 4.12
N ALA A 152 -27.93 -46.40 5.28
CA ALA A 152 -27.71 -45.75 6.56
C ALA A 152 -26.26 -45.26 6.72
N VAL A 153 -25.27 -46.05 6.26
CA VAL A 153 -23.85 -45.65 6.23
C VAL A 153 -23.64 -44.47 5.29
N GLN A 154 -24.17 -44.51 4.09
CA GLN A 154 -24.09 -43.42 3.11
C GLN A 154 -24.69 -42.13 3.67
N ARG A 155 -25.83 -42.19 4.36
CA ARG A 155 -26.47 -41.05 4.99
C ARG A 155 -25.54 -40.42 6.04
N ARG A 156 -24.91 -41.21 6.92
CA ARG A 156 -23.98 -40.75 7.92
C ARG A 156 -22.77 -40.06 7.26
N ALA A 157 -22.19 -40.69 6.23
CA ALA A 157 -21.06 -40.16 5.48
C ALA A 157 -21.41 -38.82 4.79
N ARG A 158 -22.63 -38.70 4.22
CA ARG A 158 -23.15 -37.46 3.65
C ARG A 158 -23.22 -36.33 4.69
N PHE A 159 -23.73 -36.63 5.88
CA PHE A 159 -23.76 -35.62 6.97
C PHE A 159 -22.36 -35.21 7.43
N ALA A 160 -21.42 -36.16 7.54
CA ALA A 160 -20.05 -35.89 7.89
C ALA A 160 -19.38 -34.96 6.87
N LEU A 161 -19.58 -35.23 5.56
CA LEU A 161 -19.07 -34.36 4.49
C LEU A 161 -19.69 -32.96 4.54
N ALA A 162 -21.00 -32.86 4.72
CA ALA A 162 -21.67 -31.56 4.86
C ALA A 162 -21.14 -30.75 6.08
N SER A 163 -20.97 -31.44 7.21
CA SER A 163 -20.42 -30.89 8.43
C SER A 163 -18.98 -30.40 8.24
N ALA A 164 -18.11 -31.20 7.61
CA ALA A 164 -16.72 -30.84 7.34
C ALA A 164 -16.63 -29.56 6.47
N ARG A 165 -17.48 -29.50 5.42
CA ARG A 165 -17.59 -28.30 4.56
C ARG A 165 -18.03 -27.06 5.36
N GLN A 166 -19.07 -27.19 6.16
CA GLN A 166 -19.58 -26.09 6.97
C GLN A 166 -18.57 -25.63 8.01
N THR A 167 -17.86 -26.55 8.64
CA THR A 167 -16.80 -26.25 9.60
C THR A 167 -15.67 -25.44 8.94
N ALA A 168 -15.22 -25.81 7.73
CA ALA A 168 -14.22 -25.07 6.99
C ALA A 168 -14.67 -23.62 6.72
N VAL A 169 -15.93 -23.42 6.30
CA VAL A 169 -16.49 -22.09 6.05
C VAL A 169 -16.63 -21.27 7.34
N LEU A 170 -17.10 -21.86 8.43
CA LEU A 170 -17.25 -21.16 9.71
C LEU A 170 -15.91 -20.79 10.32
N GLN A 171 -14.91 -21.66 10.21
CA GLN A 171 -13.58 -21.45 10.79
C GLN A 171 -12.75 -20.45 9.99
N TRP A 172 -12.83 -20.51 8.65
CA TRP A 172 -11.93 -19.79 7.77
C TRP A 172 -12.58 -18.63 6.99
N GLY A 173 -13.89 -18.45 7.15
CA GLY A 173 -14.69 -17.51 6.37
C GLY A 173 -15.19 -18.10 5.05
N ALA A 174 -16.18 -17.44 4.46
CA ALA A 174 -16.86 -17.95 3.26
C ALA A 174 -15.90 -18.14 2.07
N GLU A 175 -15.04 -17.13 1.81
CA GLU A 175 -14.17 -17.13 0.65
C GLU A 175 -13.00 -18.11 0.79
N PHE A 176 -12.27 -18.07 1.90
CA PHE A 176 -11.15 -18.99 2.08
C PHE A 176 -11.61 -20.41 2.42
N GLY A 177 -12.67 -20.56 3.20
CA GLY A 177 -13.28 -21.86 3.46
C GLY A 177 -13.77 -22.55 2.18
N ALA A 178 -14.31 -21.81 1.20
CA ALA A 178 -14.66 -22.33 -0.11
C ALA A 178 -13.43 -22.85 -0.88
N ARG A 179 -12.29 -22.16 -0.80
CA ARG A 179 -11.02 -22.61 -1.41
C ARG A 179 -10.49 -23.88 -0.76
N ILE A 180 -10.59 -23.99 0.57
CA ILE A 180 -10.17 -25.20 1.31
C ILE A 180 -10.94 -26.43 0.82
N VAL A 181 -12.20 -26.32 0.43
CA VAL A 181 -13.04 -27.43 -0.03
C VAL A 181 -13.14 -27.54 -1.56
N ALA A 182 -12.54 -26.64 -2.31
CA ALA A 182 -12.45 -26.73 -3.77
C ALA A 182 -11.49 -27.84 -4.21
N GLN A 183 -11.74 -28.47 -5.35
CA GLN A 183 -10.89 -29.57 -5.85
C GLN A 183 -9.60 -29.04 -6.48
N ASP A 184 -9.71 -28.00 -7.30
CA ASP A 184 -8.60 -27.44 -8.10
C ASP A 184 -8.50 -25.94 -7.81
N ASP A 185 -7.86 -25.56 -6.71
CA ASP A 185 -7.62 -24.17 -6.37
C ASP A 185 -6.11 -23.88 -6.41
N PRO A 186 -5.63 -23.07 -7.37
CA PRO A 186 -4.19 -22.83 -7.57
C PRO A 186 -3.54 -22.10 -6.38
N VAL A 187 -4.30 -21.32 -5.61
CA VAL A 187 -3.76 -20.66 -4.40
C VAL A 187 -3.54 -21.71 -3.32
N PHE A 188 -4.47 -22.65 -3.20
CA PHE A 188 -4.36 -23.71 -2.21
C PHE A 188 -3.27 -24.72 -2.58
N ASP A 189 -3.15 -25.07 -3.86
CA ASP A 189 -2.11 -25.97 -4.35
C ASP A 189 -0.71 -25.39 -4.12
N ALA A 190 -0.53 -24.08 -4.38
CA ALA A 190 0.71 -23.38 -4.08
C ALA A 190 1.01 -23.28 -2.57
N LEU A 191 -0.03 -23.23 -1.72
CA LEU A 191 0.10 -23.32 -0.27
C LEU A 191 0.62 -24.71 0.15
N LEU A 192 0.08 -25.77 -0.45
CA LEU A 192 0.52 -27.15 -0.20
C LEU A 192 1.97 -27.38 -0.62
N ALA A 193 2.39 -26.78 -1.73
CA ALA A 193 3.76 -26.84 -2.22
C ALA A 193 4.74 -25.99 -1.37
N GLY A 194 4.23 -25.19 -0.43
CA GLY A 194 5.06 -24.26 0.36
C GLY A 194 5.52 -23.03 -0.43
N GLU A 195 4.96 -22.80 -1.62
CA GLU A 195 5.29 -21.68 -2.50
C GLU A 195 4.57 -20.40 -2.08
N ARG A 196 3.44 -20.52 -1.39
CA ARG A 196 2.66 -19.41 -0.88
C ARG A 196 2.35 -19.56 0.59
N HIS A 197 2.17 -18.42 1.25
CA HIS A 197 1.78 -18.31 2.64
C HIS A 197 0.52 -17.46 2.76
N ILE A 198 -0.31 -17.78 3.74
CA ILE A 198 -1.51 -17.00 4.06
C ILE A 198 -1.19 -16.11 5.26
N ILE A 199 -1.53 -14.85 5.14
CA ILE A 199 -1.24 -13.82 6.13
C ILE A 199 -2.57 -13.20 6.58
N SER A 200 -2.77 -13.05 7.87
CA SER A 200 -3.87 -12.28 8.45
C SER A 200 -3.43 -10.84 8.65
N VAL A 201 -4.17 -9.90 8.09
CA VAL A 201 -3.85 -8.47 8.07
C VAL A 201 -5.01 -7.68 8.65
N PRO A 202 -4.85 -6.94 9.75
CA PRO A 202 -5.87 -6.00 10.23
C PRO A 202 -5.94 -4.80 9.28
N VAL A 203 -7.11 -4.55 8.71
CA VAL A 203 -7.32 -3.45 7.76
C VAL A 203 -8.25 -2.42 8.39
N ARG A 204 -7.75 -1.20 8.56
CA ARG A 204 -8.52 -0.11 9.15
C ARG A 204 -9.60 0.45 8.22
N ARG A 205 -9.39 0.33 6.90
CA ARG A 205 -10.31 0.83 5.86
C ARG A 205 -10.69 -0.31 4.91
N PRO A 206 -11.94 -0.81 4.97
CA PRO A 206 -12.38 -1.92 4.12
C PRO A 206 -12.31 -1.66 2.61
N THR A 207 -12.38 -0.39 2.18
CA THR A 207 -12.26 0.01 0.76
C THR A 207 -10.91 -0.35 0.16
N ALA A 208 -9.86 -0.43 0.98
CA ALA A 208 -8.50 -0.79 0.54
C ALA A 208 -8.33 -2.26 0.14
N VAL A 209 -9.29 -3.14 0.45
CA VAL A 209 -9.19 -4.61 0.18
C VAL A 209 -9.16 -4.98 -1.30
N LYS A 210 -9.52 -4.05 -2.20
CA LYS A 210 -9.43 -4.26 -3.65
C LYS A 210 -8.17 -3.66 -4.27
N SER A 211 -7.38 -2.96 -3.47
CA SER A 211 -6.18 -2.26 -3.91
C SER A 211 -4.98 -3.19 -3.93
N PRO A 212 -3.93 -2.86 -4.68
CA PRO A 212 -2.68 -3.59 -4.61
C PRO A 212 -2.16 -3.71 -3.18
N VAL A 213 -1.69 -4.88 -2.83
CA VAL A 213 -1.12 -5.19 -1.51
C VAL A 213 0.25 -5.83 -1.71
N PHE A 214 1.19 -5.45 -0.84
CA PHE A 214 2.55 -5.98 -0.89
C PHE A 214 2.97 -6.46 0.49
N VAL A 215 3.69 -7.55 0.52
CA VAL A 215 4.09 -8.25 1.75
C VAL A 215 5.60 -8.31 1.82
N GLY A 216 6.19 -7.90 2.93
CA GLY A 216 7.62 -7.95 3.15
C GLY A 216 7.99 -8.39 4.56
N ARG A 217 9.10 -9.10 4.69
CA ARG A 217 9.67 -9.53 5.99
C ARG A 217 10.38 -8.40 6.71
N SER A 218 10.95 -7.49 5.94
CA SER A 218 11.60 -6.27 6.44
C SER A 218 10.61 -5.11 6.38
N GLY A 219 10.92 -4.01 7.07
CA GLY A 219 10.19 -2.75 6.94
C GLY A 219 10.51 -1.99 5.64
N VAL A 220 11.17 -2.62 4.67
CA VAL A 220 11.61 -2.00 3.41
C VAL A 220 10.65 -2.38 2.30
N ARG A 221 9.98 -1.35 1.72
CA ARG A 221 8.97 -1.55 0.67
C ARG A 221 9.55 -2.16 -0.61
N ALA A 222 10.79 -1.83 -0.94
CA ALA A 222 11.46 -2.35 -2.14
C ALA A 222 11.66 -3.86 -2.15
N ASP A 223 11.74 -4.49 -0.96
CA ASP A 223 11.92 -5.94 -0.80
C ASP A 223 10.58 -6.70 -0.74
N ALA A 224 9.45 -5.99 -0.80
CA ALA A 224 8.14 -6.58 -0.65
C ALA A 224 7.65 -7.23 -1.94
N VAL A 225 7.03 -8.40 -1.81
CA VAL A 225 6.40 -9.13 -2.92
C VAL A 225 4.92 -8.78 -3.02
N ALA A 226 4.37 -8.88 -4.22
CA ALA A 226 2.94 -8.69 -4.43
C ALA A 226 2.13 -9.77 -3.72
N GLY A 227 1.08 -9.35 -3.02
CA GLY A 227 0.09 -10.21 -2.38
C GLY A 227 -1.21 -10.24 -3.16
N THR A 228 -2.04 -11.24 -2.84
CA THR A 228 -3.39 -11.40 -3.39
C THR A 228 -4.39 -11.48 -2.25
N TRP A 229 -5.39 -10.60 -2.25
CA TRP A 229 -6.49 -10.65 -1.30
C TRP A 229 -7.32 -11.91 -1.49
N ILE A 230 -7.67 -12.58 -0.39
CA ILE A 230 -8.52 -13.76 -0.40
C ILE A 230 -9.92 -13.39 0.10
N GLY A 231 -10.03 -12.76 1.26
CA GLY A 231 -11.29 -12.41 1.89
C GLY A 231 -11.14 -12.11 3.39
N PRO A 232 -12.24 -11.88 4.10
CA PRO A 232 -12.23 -11.64 5.54
C PRO A 232 -11.67 -12.83 6.32
N ASP A 233 -10.87 -12.56 7.36
CA ASP A 233 -10.43 -13.57 8.33
C ASP A 233 -11.49 -13.75 9.42
N ALA A 234 -12.27 -14.82 9.30
CA ALA A 234 -13.33 -15.15 10.27
C ALA A 234 -12.82 -15.47 11.68
N ARG A 235 -11.52 -15.73 11.85
CA ARG A 235 -10.91 -16.08 13.15
C ARG A 235 -10.47 -14.84 13.92
N SER A 236 -10.30 -13.73 13.22
CA SER A 236 -9.83 -12.49 13.82
C SER A 236 -10.88 -11.90 14.75
N ARG A 237 -10.46 -11.60 15.98
CA ARG A 237 -11.27 -10.94 17.00
C ARG A 237 -10.67 -9.59 17.40
N THR A 238 -10.06 -8.88 16.46
CA THR A 238 -9.46 -7.58 16.77
C THR A 238 -10.52 -6.51 16.97
N PRO A 239 -10.45 -5.73 18.04
CA PRO A 239 -11.38 -4.62 18.27
C PRO A 239 -11.13 -3.43 17.34
N LEU A 240 -10.01 -3.44 16.61
CA LEU A 240 -9.54 -2.30 15.79
C LEU A 240 -9.93 -2.40 14.31
N GLY A 241 -10.85 -3.28 13.94
CA GLY A 241 -11.29 -3.41 12.55
C GLY A 241 -11.49 -4.87 12.13
N THR A 242 -11.65 -5.07 10.84
CA THR A 242 -11.76 -6.40 10.23
C THR A 242 -10.40 -6.84 9.70
N SER A 243 -9.97 -8.05 10.07
CA SER A 243 -8.80 -8.64 9.44
C SER A 243 -9.18 -9.33 8.14
N TYR A 244 -8.26 -9.32 7.20
CA TYR A 244 -8.38 -9.96 5.90
C TYR A 244 -7.23 -10.92 5.67
N LEU A 245 -7.46 -11.91 4.83
CA LEU A 245 -6.46 -12.88 4.41
C LEU A 245 -5.81 -12.43 3.11
N VAL A 246 -4.49 -12.50 3.07
CA VAL A 246 -3.65 -12.23 1.90
C VAL A 246 -2.78 -13.45 1.63
N ALA A 247 -2.70 -13.89 0.38
CA ALA A 247 -1.74 -14.88 -0.06
C ALA A 247 -0.50 -14.18 -0.65
N ALA A 248 0.69 -14.60 -0.26
CA ALA A 248 1.95 -14.08 -0.78
C ALA A 248 2.95 -15.21 -1.06
N ALA A 249 3.74 -15.03 -2.14
CA ALA A 249 4.77 -15.96 -2.55
C ALA A 249 6.15 -15.41 -2.14
N ASP A 250 6.55 -15.68 -0.91
CA ASP A 250 7.91 -15.39 -0.42
C ASP A 250 8.43 -16.63 0.32
N PRO A 251 9.47 -17.30 -0.20
CA PRO A 251 10.01 -18.54 0.38
C PRO A 251 10.67 -18.33 1.76
N GLY A 252 10.90 -17.08 2.14
CA GLY A 252 11.43 -16.72 3.46
C GLY A 252 10.39 -16.64 4.57
N LEU A 253 9.09 -16.68 4.25
CA LEU A 253 8.02 -16.64 5.24
C LEU A 253 7.95 -17.94 6.05
N ARG A 254 7.52 -17.82 7.31
CA ARG A 254 7.31 -18.96 8.23
C ARG A 254 6.03 -18.71 9.02
N SER A 255 5.37 -19.79 9.44
CA SER A 255 4.19 -19.73 10.33
C SER A 255 4.49 -18.90 11.58
N GLY A 256 3.55 -18.02 11.95
CA GLY A 256 3.66 -17.13 13.11
C GLY A 256 4.59 -15.93 12.92
N MET A 257 5.19 -15.77 11.72
CA MET A 257 6.06 -14.62 11.45
C MET A 257 5.23 -13.36 11.29
N ARG A 258 5.68 -12.28 11.93
CA ARG A 258 5.15 -10.92 11.68
C ARG A 258 5.77 -10.35 10.43
N VAL A 259 4.95 -9.70 9.61
CA VAL A 259 5.33 -9.15 8.32
C VAL A 259 4.78 -7.73 8.16
N SER A 260 5.49 -6.94 7.39
CA SER A 260 5.05 -5.61 6.97
C SER A 260 4.17 -5.73 5.73
N ILE A 261 3.05 -5.03 5.73
CA ILE A 261 2.06 -5.06 4.66
C ILE A 261 1.82 -3.64 4.19
N TRP A 262 2.08 -3.38 2.92
CA TRP A 262 1.75 -2.10 2.28
C TRP A 262 0.46 -2.26 1.50
N VAL A 263 -0.53 -1.51 1.91
CA VAL A 263 -1.86 -1.49 1.29
C VAL A 263 -2.02 -0.16 0.57
N SER A 264 -2.18 -0.20 -0.73
CA SER A 264 -2.41 0.99 -1.53
C SER A 264 -3.76 1.63 -1.18
N ASN A 265 -3.80 2.95 -1.07
CA ASN A 265 -5.01 3.72 -0.82
C ASN A 265 -5.34 4.58 -2.06
N PRO A 266 -6.17 4.08 -2.99
CA PRO A 266 -6.49 4.83 -4.21
C PRO A 266 -7.23 6.14 -3.94
N ASP A 267 -7.93 6.27 -2.81
CA ASP A 267 -8.62 7.49 -2.41
C ASP A 267 -7.66 8.60 -1.95
N ALA A 268 -6.39 8.24 -1.71
CA ALA A 268 -5.32 9.15 -1.34
C ALA A 268 -4.24 9.22 -2.43
N ALA A 269 -4.67 9.17 -3.68
CA ALA A 269 -3.79 9.38 -4.82
C ALA A 269 -3.59 10.88 -5.06
N PHE A 270 -2.34 11.28 -5.33
CA PHE A 270 -1.97 12.67 -5.61
C PHE A 270 -0.75 12.72 -6.53
N ASP A 271 -0.56 13.87 -7.16
CA ASP A 271 0.56 14.08 -8.05
C ASP A 271 1.83 14.40 -7.27
N VAL A 272 2.91 13.75 -7.65
CA VAL A 272 4.25 13.94 -7.10
C VAL A 272 5.24 14.29 -8.21
N LEU A 273 6.29 15.01 -7.82
CA LEU A 273 7.45 15.24 -8.66
C LEU A 273 8.52 14.22 -8.30
N ARG A 274 8.97 13.46 -9.30
CA ARG A 274 10.11 12.57 -9.14
C ARG A 274 11.39 13.35 -9.33
N VAL A 275 12.20 13.46 -8.27
CA VAL A 275 13.48 14.16 -8.31
C VAL A 275 14.61 13.27 -7.79
N PRO A 276 15.82 13.33 -8.38
CA PRO A 276 16.97 12.58 -7.86
C PRO A 276 17.27 12.99 -6.41
N ARG A 277 17.72 12.05 -5.58
CA ARG A 277 18.06 12.32 -4.16
C ARG A 277 19.06 13.47 -3.99
N ARG A 278 20.03 13.61 -4.94
CA ARG A 278 21.04 14.64 -4.95
C ARG A 278 20.51 16.07 -5.18
N ALA A 279 19.27 16.22 -5.66
CA ALA A 279 18.61 17.52 -5.81
C ALA A 279 18.09 18.08 -4.49
N LEU A 280 17.97 17.24 -3.47
CA LEU A 280 17.43 17.61 -2.18
C LEU A 280 18.51 18.18 -1.28
N ILE A 281 18.24 19.33 -0.69
CA ILE A 281 19.09 20.00 0.29
C ILE A 281 18.42 19.95 1.65
N TRP A 282 19.21 19.67 2.67
CA TRP A 282 18.77 19.80 4.07
C TRP A 282 19.35 21.08 4.64
N HIS A 283 18.47 22.05 4.96
CA HIS A 283 18.88 23.32 5.53
C HIS A 283 17.85 23.82 6.56
N ALA A 284 18.32 24.35 7.69
CA ALA A 284 17.49 24.86 8.78
C ALA A 284 16.33 23.94 9.20
N GLY A 285 16.63 22.62 9.35
CA GLY A 285 15.65 21.62 9.78
C GLY A 285 14.58 21.29 8.73
N SER A 286 14.72 21.73 7.51
CA SER A 286 13.76 21.53 6.42
C SER A 286 14.42 21.01 5.15
N ARG A 287 13.61 20.40 4.28
CA ARG A 287 14.04 19.91 2.97
C ARG A 287 13.70 20.92 1.90
N TRP A 288 14.66 21.17 1.01
CA TRP A 288 14.58 22.19 -0.02
C TRP A 288 15.06 21.64 -1.36
N ILE A 289 14.56 22.23 -2.43
CA ILE A 289 15.10 22.09 -3.79
C ILE A 289 15.21 23.47 -4.42
N TYR A 290 16.00 23.57 -5.49
CA TYR A 290 16.01 24.75 -6.34
C TYR A 290 15.22 24.46 -7.62
N ALA A 291 14.19 25.29 -7.87
CA ALA A 291 13.45 25.29 -9.12
C ALA A 291 14.03 26.34 -10.06
N GLU A 292 14.24 26.00 -11.31
CA GLU A 292 14.62 26.96 -12.36
C GLU A 292 13.38 27.68 -12.84
N LEU A 293 13.36 29.01 -12.70
CA LEU A 293 12.27 29.88 -13.16
C LEU A 293 12.50 30.39 -14.59
N GLY A 294 13.74 30.49 -15.00
CA GLY A 294 14.23 30.93 -16.27
C GLY A 294 15.72 30.63 -16.40
N PRO A 295 16.34 30.84 -17.56
CA PRO A 295 17.75 30.53 -17.74
C PRO A 295 18.63 31.22 -16.68
N GLY A 296 19.30 30.43 -15.85
CA GLY A 296 20.18 30.94 -14.79
C GLY A 296 19.47 31.51 -13.56
N VAL A 297 18.14 31.48 -13.48
CA VAL A 297 17.37 31.99 -12.34
C VAL A 297 16.78 30.84 -11.53
N PHE A 298 17.21 30.73 -10.28
CA PHE A 298 16.84 29.63 -9.39
C PHE A 298 16.11 30.15 -8.15
N GLU A 299 14.99 29.51 -7.79
CA GLU A 299 14.23 29.82 -6.59
C GLU A 299 14.28 28.64 -5.62
N ARG A 300 14.69 28.89 -4.37
CA ARG A 300 14.67 27.88 -3.33
C ARG A 300 13.26 27.62 -2.85
N ARG A 301 12.83 26.37 -2.90
CA ARG A 301 11.49 25.93 -2.49
C ARG A 301 11.55 24.85 -1.43
N ARG A 302 10.78 25.05 -0.38
CA ARG A 302 10.58 24.05 0.65
C ARG A 302 9.70 22.92 0.10
N VAL A 303 10.08 21.67 0.37
CA VAL A 303 9.36 20.49 -0.15
C VAL A 303 9.02 19.52 0.95
N GLN A 304 7.89 18.81 0.74
CA GLN A 304 7.51 17.65 1.54
C GLN A 304 7.76 16.40 0.72
N VAL A 305 8.46 15.44 1.33
CA VAL A 305 8.74 14.15 0.70
C VAL A 305 7.59 13.21 1.03
N ALA A 306 6.85 12.81 0.02
CA ALA A 306 5.74 11.87 0.13
C ALA A 306 6.25 10.42 0.25
N ALA A 307 7.26 10.07 -0.57
CA ALA A 307 7.87 8.74 -0.55
C ALA A 307 9.32 8.79 -1.03
N THR A 308 10.05 7.73 -0.74
CA THR A 308 11.45 7.56 -1.17
C THR A 308 11.55 6.29 -1.99
N ASP A 309 12.07 6.42 -3.20
CA ASP A 309 12.44 5.32 -4.08
C ASP A 309 13.96 5.07 -4.01
N ALA A 310 14.45 4.00 -4.66
CA ALA A 310 15.86 3.63 -4.63
C ALA A 310 16.78 4.82 -5.05
N ASP A 311 16.46 5.50 -6.14
CA ASP A 311 17.28 6.54 -6.76
C ASP A 311 16.66 7.94 -6.67
N ALA A 312 15.41 8.06 -6.25
CA ALA A 312 14.63 9.29 -6.31
C ALA A 312 13.87 9.57 -5.02
N MET A 313 13.47 10.82 -4.87
CA MET A 313 12.50 11.27 -3.89
C MET A 313 11.23 11.67 -4.62
N LEU A 314 10.10 11.23 -4.11
CA LEU A 314 8.79 11.66 -4.57
C LEU A 314 8.35 12.82 -3.66
N ILE A 315 8.31 14.01 -4.20
CA ILE A 315 7.89 15.22 -3.48
C ILE A 315 6.49 15.61 -3.91
N GLU A 316 5.68 16.09 -2.98
CA GLU A 316 4.34 16.55 -3.31
C GLU A 316 4.41 17.65 -4.36
N ALA A 317 3.72 17.46 -5.47
CA ALA A 317 3.54 18.49 -6.48
C ALA A 317 2.57 19.54 -5.90
N GLY A 318 3.12 20.52 -5.19
CA GLY A 318 2.33 21.66 -4.68
C GLY A 318 1.68 22.42 -5.85
N ALA A 319 0.81 23.39 -5.53
CA ALA A 319 0.05 24.19 -6.49
C ALA A 319 0.92 24.98 -7.51
N GLN A 320 2.23 24.98 -7.35
CA GLN A 320 3.16 25.65 -8.24
C GLN A 320 3.91 24.64 -9.09
N ALA A 321 3.72 24.71 -10.39
CA ALA A 321 4.47 23.92 -11.35
C ALA A 321 5.98 24.15 -11.17
N MET A 322 6.75 23.09 -11.05
CA MET A 322 8.21 23.10 -11.02
C MET A 322 8.72 22.29 -12.21
N PRO A 323 8.68 22.86 -13.42
CA PRO A 323 8.98 22.09 -14.63
C PRO A 323 10.43 21.65 -14.71
N ARG A 324 11.33 22.37 -14.05
CA ARG A 324 12.76 22.10 -14.04
C ARG A 324 13.34 22.29 -12.64
N VAL A 325 14.20 21.37 -12.23
CA VAL A 325 14.86 21.39 -10.92
C VAL A 325 16.35 21.19 -11.04
N VAL A 326 17.11 21.79 -10.14
CA VAL A 326 18.54 21.60 -10.06
C VAL A 326 18.82 20.19 -9.52
N VAL A 327 19.52 19.38 -10.31
CA VAL A 327 19.86 18.00 -9.94
C VAL A 327 21.31 17.81 -9.55
N THR A 328 22.17 18.79 -9.85
CA THR A 328 23.58 18.82 -9.44
C THR A 328 23.95 20.27 -9.09
N GLY A 329 24.82 20.49 -8.09
CA GLY A 329 25.26 21.81 -7.68
C GLY A 329 24.29 22.56 -6.76
N ALA A 330 23.24 21.90 -6.28
CA ALA A 330 22.26 22.54 -5.39
C ALA A 330 22.87 23.08 -4.08
N THR A 331 23.90 22.41 -3.56
CA THR A 331 24.64 22.87 -2.36
C THR A 331 25.48 24.11 -2.67
N SER A 332 26.03 24.21 -3.89
CA SER A 332 26.78 25.40 -4.34
C SER A 332 25.86 26.61 -4.43
N LEU A 333 24.63 26.44 -4.95
CA LEU A 333 23.63 27.50 -4.95
C LEU A 333 23.27 27.96 -3.52
N LEU A 334 23.20 27.03 -2.58
CA LEU A 334 22.97 27.40 -1.18
C LEU A 334 24.15 28.19 -0.62
N GLY A 335 25.37 27.83 -0.95
CA GLY A 335 26.57 28.59 -0.58
C GLY A 335 26.55 30.03 -1.12
N GLU A 336 26.22 30.19 -2.40
CA GLU A 336 26.11 31.51 -3.04
C GLU A 336 24.97 32.34 -2.44
N GLU A 337 23.86 31.73 -2.06
CA GLU A 337 22.73 32.39 -1.41
C GLU A 337 23.12 33.05 -0.08
N PHE A 338 24.05 32.44 0.67
CA PHE A 338 24.50 32.95 1.97
C PHE A 338 25.84 33.65 1.94
N ARG A 339 26.49 33.78 0.79
CA ARG A 339 27.81 34.39 0.66
C ARG A 339 27.84 35.81 1.21
N TRP A 340 26.83 36.62 0.97
CA TRP A 340 26.73 38.01 1.44
C TRP A 340 26.52 38.10 2.97
N SER A 341 26.13 37.02 3.65
CA SER A 341 25.91 37.03 5.11
C SER A 341 27.18 36.66 5.90
N ILE A 342 28.28 36.36 5.22
CA ILE A 342 29.58 36.13 5.84
C ILE A 342 30.26 37.48 5.96
N PRO A 343 30.52 38.01 7.18
CA PRO A 343 31.29 39.24 7.32
C PRO A 343 32.70 39.03 6.73
N ASP A 344 33.18 39.99 5.94
CA ASP A 344 34.56 40.00 5.52
C ASP A 344 35.43 40.17 6.77
N GLU A 345 36.32 39.21 7.05
CA GLU A 345 37.23 39.24 8.22
C GLU A 345 38.38 40.22 8.07
N ASP A 346 38.38 41.09 7.04
CA ASP A 346 39.48 41.97 6.70
C ASP A 346 39.31 43.42 7.22
N ASP A 347 38.37 43.71 8.14
CA ASP A 347 38.22 45.03 8.78
C ASP A 347 38.78 45.08 10.23
N ASP A 348 40.03 44.63 10.44
CA ASP A 348 40.80 44.95 11.66
C ASP A 348 42.16 45.62 11.33
#